data_be76ed9c4326b59aed6952152dc94e37
#
_entry.id   be76ed9c4326b59aed6952152dc94e37
#
_cell.length_a   1.000
_cell.length_b   1.000
_cell.length_c   1.000
_cell.angle_alpha   90.00
_cell.angle_beta   90.00
_cell.angle_gamma   90.00
#
_symmetry.space_group_name_H-M   'P 1'
#
loop_
_entity.id
_entity.type
_entity.pdbx_description
1 polymer ?
#
loop_
_entity_poly.entity_id
_entity_poly.type
_entity_poly.pdbx_seq_one_letter_code
_entity_poly.pdbx_strand_id
1 'polypeptide(L)'
;NLIWPGSDVSVLSNAKYAFWGITFTFILFGGSNCLLLLTQIFSIDPAIYESARIEGASDSQIDLHITLPLLRPMIGTISVMAANYGLLLYNEIALITSGGPDNTTYSLSYYIYKTSLGSTKLNFARGNTAGVIQFILGIVIVCLINRAFRSDTSD
;
A
#
# COMPACT_ATOMS: atom_id res chain seq x y z
N ASN A 1 -16.05 22.64 8.85
CA ASN A 1 -17.46 22.80 8.38
C ASN A 1 -17.57 23.12 6.89
N LEU A 2 -16.75 22.46 6.04
CA LEU A 2 -16.74 22.75 4.61
C LEU A 2 -17.76 21.90 3.80
N ILE A 3 -18.35 20.85 4.38
CA ILE A 3 -19.17 19.89 3.62
C ILE A 3 -20.66 19.92 3.99
N TRP A 4 -21.03 20.40 5.19
CA TRP A 4 -22.46 20.53 5.56
C TRP A 4 -22.66 21.65 6.58
N PRO A 5 -23.13 22.84 6.17
CA PRO A 5 -23.47 23.93 7.09
C PRO A 5 -24.67 23.52 7.95
N GLY A 6 -24.46 23.34 9.25
CA GLY A 6 -25.53 23.04 10.20
C GLY A 6 -25.48 21.69 10.90
N SER A 7 -24.49 20.84 10.63
CA SER A 7 -24.23 19.64 11.41
C SER A 7 -23.05 19.86 12.37
N ASP A 8 -23.31 19.79 13.67
CA ASP A 8 -22.27 19.75 14.73
C ASP A 8 -21.45 18.44 14.70
N VAL A 9 -21.70 17.60 13.73
CA VAL A 9 -21.02 16.32 13.56
C VAL A 9 -19.83 16.49 12.61
N SER A 10 -18.65 16.72 13.15
CA SER A 10 -17.45 16.49 12.35
C SER A 10 -17.42 15.00 12.01
N VAL A 11 -17.62 14.66 10.75
CA VAL A 11 -17.63 13.28 10.23
C VAL A 11 -16.39 12.50 10.71
N LEU A 12 -15.27 13.19 10.88
CA LEU A 12 -14.00 12.62 11.35
C LEU A 12 -13.89 12.48 12.88
N SER A 13 -14.84 13.00 13.66
CA SER A 13 -14.88 12.79 15.12
C SER A 13 -15.41 11.40 15.51
N ASN A 14 -15.98 10.66 14.58
CA ASN A 14 -16.43 9.30 14.82
C ASN A 14 -15.36 8.31 14.32
N ALA A 15 -14.93 7.40 15.21
CA ALA A 15 -13.88 6.41 14.93
C ALA A 15 -14.11 5.63 13.62
N LYS A 16 -15.39 5.26 13.36
CA LYS A 16 -15.76 4.52 12.15
C LYS A 16 -15.52 5.32 10.87
N TYR A 17 -15.92 6.58 10.85
CA TYR A 17 -15.76 7.43 9.66
C TYR A 17 -14.32 7.87 9.47
N ALA A 18 -13.58 8.11 10.54
CA ALA A 18 -12.15 8.42 10.49
C ALA A 18 -11.35 7.26 9.88
N PHE A 19 -11.63 6.02 10.30
CA PHE A 19 -11.01 4.82 9.74
C PHE A 19 -11.32 4.67 8.24
N TRP A 20 -12.59 4.82 7.84
CA TRP A 20 -12.98 4.74 6.43
C TRP A 20 -12.36 5.85 5.59
N GLY A 21 -12.20 7.06 6.13
CA GLY A 21 -11.51 8.16 5.46
C GLY A 21 -10.07 7.80 5.08
N ILE A 22 -9.32 7.22 6.02
CA ILE A 22 -7.94 6.76 5.75
C ILE A 22 -7.93 5.57 4.78
N THR A 23 -8.88 4.63 4.93
CA THR A 23 -9.00 3.50 4.02
C THR A 23 -9.24 3.96 2.58
N PHE A 24 -10.04 5.01 2.40
CA PHE A 24 -10.30 5.58 1.07
C PHE A 24 -9.03 6.17 0.42
N THR A 25 -8.17 6.83 1.19
CA THR A 25 -6.86 7.29 0.64
C THR A 25 -5.98 6.13 0.20
N PHE A 26 -6.03 5.01 0.92
CA PHE A 26 -5.30 3.79 0.53
C PHE A 26 -5.85 3.19 -0.78
N ILE A 27 -7.17 3.21 -0.99
CA ILE A 27 -7.79 2.77 -2.25
C ILE A 27 -7.35 3.67 -3.41
N LEU A 28 -7.30 4.99 -3.21
CA LEU A 28 -6.81 5.92 -4.24
C LEU A 28 -5.34 5.66 -4.60
N PHE A 29 -4.49 5.34 -3.62
CA PHE A 29 -3.12 4.89 -3.89
C PHE A 29 -3.09 3.61 -4.75
N GLY A 30 -4.03 2.69 -4.55
CA GLY A 30 -4.19 1.50 -5.37
C GLY A 30 -4.38 1.80 -6.86
N GLY A 31 -5.01 2.92 -7.21
CA GLY A 31 -5.19 3.35 -8.60
C GLY A 31 -3.87 3.56 -9.36
N SER A 32 -2.86 4.13 -8.71
CA SER A 32 -1.52 4.29 -9.31
C SER A 32 -0.84 2.94 -9.57
N ASN A 33 -1.05 1.97 -8.69
CA ASN A 33 -0.53 0.61 -8.86
C ASN A 33 -1.19 -0.12 -10.04
N CYS A 34 -2.49 0.13 -10.30
CA CYS A 34 -3.17 -0.38 -11.47
C CYS A 34 -2.55 0.16 -12.78
N LEU A 35 -2.16 1.43 -12.82
CA LEU A 35 -1.48 2.00 -13.98
C LEU A 35 -0.13 1.31 -14.25
N LEU A 36 0.63 1.00 -13.20
CA LEU A 36 1.88 0.25 -13.34
C LEU A 36 1.67 -1.15 -13.90
N LEU A 37 0.62 -1.86 -13.46
CA LEU A 37 0.27 -3.16 -14.03
C LEU A 37 -0.15 -3.05 -15.50
N LEU A 38 -0.95 -2.04 -15.84
CA LEU A 38 -1.37 -1.81 -17.23
C LEU A 38 -0.19 -1.53 -18.14
N THR A 39 0.77 -0.70 -17.72
CA THR A 39 1.98 -0.44 -18.52
C THR A 39 2.79 -1.71 -18.76
N GLN A 40 2.86 -2.59 -17.78
CA GLN A 40 3.54 -3.88 -17.93
C GLN A 40 2.79 -4.82 -18.90
N ILE A 41 1.46 -4.86 -18.84
CA ILE A 41 0.65 -5.65 -19.78
C ILE A 41 0.88 -5.16 -21.22
N PHE A 42 0.87 -3.85 -21.44
CA PHE A 42 1.10 -3.27 -22.77
C PHE A 42 2.54 -3.44 -23.26
N SER A 43 3.49 -3.77 -22.41
CA SER A 43 4.88 -4.06 -22.80
C SER A 43 5.09 -5.50 -23.28
N ILE A 44 4.11 -6.39 -23.10
CA ILE A 44 4.16 -7.77 -23.57
C ILE A 44 3.98 -7.78 -25.11
N ASP A 45 4.88 -8.47 -25.82
CA ASP A 45 4.82 -8.55 -27.26
C ASP A 45 3.49 -9.21 -27.73
N PRO A 46 2.69 -8.52 -28.57
CA PRO A 46 1.46 -9.07 -29.12
C PRO A 46 1.63 -10.41 -29.84
N ALA A 47 2.81 -10.67 -30.43
CA ALA A 47 3.10 -11.92 -31.12
C ALA A 47 2.96 -13.15 -30.20
N ILE A 48 3.21 -12.98 -28.88
CA ILE A 48 3.03 -14.05 -27.89
C ILE A 48 1.55 -14.45 -27.80
N TYR A 49 0.66 -13.48 -27.79
CA TYR A 49 -0.78 -13.70 -27.73
C TYR A 49 -1.34 -14.29 -29.03
N GLU A 50 -0.83 -13.82 -30.18
CA GLU A 50 -1.22 -14.31 -31.50
C GLU A 50 -0.81 -15.78 -31.67
N SER A 51 0.41 -16.15 -31.30
CA SER A 51 0.87 -17.54 -31.38
C SER A 51 0.05 -18.48 -30.48
N ALA A 52 -0.26 -18.07 -29.26
CA ALA A 52 -1.10 -18.86 -28.35
C ALA A 52 -2.53 -19.06 -28.90
N ARG A 53 -3.10 -18.06 -29.57
CA ARG A 53 -4.42 -18.18 -30.21
C ARG A 53 -4.39 -19.10 -31.41
N ILE A 54 -3.32 -19.11 -32.21
CA ILE A 54 -3.14 -20.03 -33.33
C ILE A 54 -3.06 -21.46 -32.81
N GLU A 55 -2.46 -21.72 -31.67
CA GLU A 55 -2.39 -23.00 -30.98
C GLU A 55 -3.73 -23.43 -30.35
N GLY A 56 -4.76 -22.58 -30.41
CA GLY A 56 -6.10 -22.88 -29.90
C GLY A 56 -6.32 -22.59 -28.43
N ALA A 57 -5.43 -21.80 -27.78
CA ALA A 57 -5.60 -21.41 -26.40
C ALA A 57 -6.79 -20.43 -26.26
N SER A 58 -7.65 -20.68 -25.27
CA SER A 58 -8.71 -19.75 -24.90
C SER A 58 -8.13 -18.52 -24.16
N ASP A 59 -8.86 -17.38 -24.17
CA ASP A 59 -8.40 -16.16 -23.51
C ASP A 59 -8.08 -16.38 -22.02
N SER A 60 -8.89 -17.19 -21.31
CA SER A 60 -8.61 -17.53 -19.90
C SER A 60 -7.32 -18.36 -19.73
N GLN A 61 -6.98 -19.21 -20.69
CA GLN A 61 -5.72 -19.96 -20.67
C GLN A 61 -4.53 -19.04 -20.93
N ILE A 62 -4.67 -18.11 -21.86
CA ILE A 62 -3.67 -17.07 -22.14
C ILE A 62 -3.43 -16.23 -20.89
N ASP A 63 -4.49 -15.76 -20.23
CA ASP A 63 -4.36 -14.94 -19.02
C ASP A 63 -3.66 -15.68 -17.88
N LEU A 64 -4.03 -16.93 -17.64
CA LEU A 64 -3.52 -17.72 -16.53
C LEU A 64 -2.09 -18.25 -16.76
N HIS A 65 -1.77 -18.67 -17.98
CA HIS A 65 -0.50 -19.35 -18.28
C HIS A 65 0.55 -18.46 -18.94
N ILE A 66 0.16 -17.30 -19.50
CA ILE A 66 1.07 -16.37 -20.16
C ILE A 66 1.09 -15.04 -19.43
N THR A 67 -0.05 -14.35 -19.36
CA THR A 67 -0.11 -12.99 -18.81
C THR A 67 0.27 -12.95 -17.33
N LEU A 68 -0.35 -13.79 -16.51
CA LEU A 68 -0.14 -13.77 -15.05
C LEU A 68 1.29 -14.13 -14.65
N PRO A 69 1.95 -15.17 -15.23
CA PRO A 69 3.36 -15.44 -14.96
C PRO A 69 4.30 -14.31 -15.38
N LEU A 70 4.05 -13.67 -16.53
CA LEU A 70 4.85 -12.54 -17.01
C LEU A 70 4.68 -11.29 -16.11
N LEU A 71 3.52 -11.13 -15.48
CA LEU A 71 3.25 -10.03 -14.53
C LEU A 71 3.78 -10.30 -13.11
N ARG A 72 4.15 -11.53 -12.79
CA ARG A 72 4.55 -11.93 -11.43
C ARG A 72 5.64 -11.04 -10.82
N PRO A 73 6.71 -10.65 -11.53
CA PRO A 73 7.73 -9.74 -10.99
C PRO A 73 7.17 -8.36 -10.66
N MET A 74 6.30 -7.84 -11.54
CA MET A 74 5.66 -6.53 -11.32
C MET A 74 4.68 -6.57 -10.14
N ILE A 75 3.90 -7.64 -9.99
CA ILE A 75 3.03 -7.84 -8.83
C ILE A 75 3.87 -7.86 -7.55
N GLY A 76 5.02 -8.52 -7.55
CA GLY A 76 5.96 -8.49 -6.43
C GLY A 76 6.42 -7.07 -6.09
N THR A 77 6.81 -6.29 -7.09
CA THR A 77 7.24 -4.90 -6.91
C THR A 77 6.11 -4.03 -6.33
N ILE A 78 4.91 -4.13 -6.88
CA ILE A 78 3.73 -3.38 -6.40
C ILE A 78 3.37 -3.79 -4.98
N SER A 79 3.48 -5.09 -4.65
CA SER A 79 3.24 -5.59 -3.29
C SER A 79 4.22 -4.99 -2.28
N VAL A 80 5.50 -4.87 -2.64
CA VAL A 80 6.51 -4.17 -1.80
C VAL A 80 6.16 -2.69 -1.65
N MET A 81 5.76 -2.01 -2.74
CA MET A 81 5.37 -0.60 -2.68
C MET A 81 4.14 -0.38 -1.78
N ALA A 82 3.12 -1.24 -1.91
CA ALA A 82 1.91 -1.18 -1.09
C ALA A 82 2.21 -1.45 0.40
N ALA A 83 3.06 -2.42 0.70
CA ALA A 83 3.49 -2.72 2.06
C ALA A 83 4.26 -1.55 2.69
N ASN A 84 5.18 -0.94 1.94
CA ASN A 84 5.90 0.26 2.38
C ASN A 84 4.96 1.43 2.61
N TYR A 85 4.03 1.69 1.70
CA TYR A 85 3.04 2.75 1.87
C TYR A 85 2.23 2.56 3.16
N GLY A 86 1.77 1.33 3.42
CA GLY A 86 1.03 1.02 4.66
C GLY A 86 1.87 1.20 5.93
N LEU A 87 3.14 0.78 5.92
CA LEU A 87 4.06 0.97 7.05
C LEU A 87 4.38 2.44 7.32
N LEU A 88 4.54 3.24 6.25
CA LEU A 88 4.91 4.64 6.32
C LEU A 88 3.70 5.58 6.38
N LEU A 89 2.49 5.06 6.56
CA LEU A 89 1.25 5.83 6.62
C LEU A 89 1.29 6.81 7.80
N TYR A 90 1.66 8.05 7.52
CA TYR A 90 1.82 9.12 8.48
C TYR A 90 1.07 10.39 8.07
N ASN A 91 1.28 10.86 6.82
CA ASN A 91 0.75 12.13 6.35
C ASN A 91 -0.78 12.17 6.39
N GLU A 92 -1.43 11.12 5.93
CA GLU A 92 -2.88 10.98 5.90
C GLU A 92 -3.46 11.01 7.31
N ILE A 93 -2.81 10.30 8.25
CA ILE A 93 -3.23 10.29 9.65
C ILE A 93 -3.01 11.67 10.28
N ALA A 94 -1.86 12.29 10.07
CA ALA A 94 -1.53 13.58 10.63
C ALA A 94 -2.48 14.69 10.15
N LEU A 95 -2.82 14.68 8.86
CA LEU A 95 -3.61 15.73 8.22
C LEU A 95 -5.13 15.51 8.36
N ILE A 96 -5.58 14.26 8.32
CA ILE A 96 -7.03 13.94 8.29
C ILE A 96 -7.57 13.77 9.72
N THR A 97 -6.91 12.98 10.54
CA THR A 97 -7.45 12.55 11.83
C THR A 97 -6.63 12.97 13.04
N SER A 98 -5.36 13.35 12.84
CA SER A 98 -4.40 13.59 13.93
C SER A 98 -4.33 12.43 14.93
N GLY A 99 -4.56 11.20 14.43
CA GLY A 99 -4.58 9.96 15.21
C GLY A 99 -5.89 9.67 15.94
N GLY A 100 -6.89 10.57 15.89
CA GLY A 100 -8.18 10.45 16.59
C GLY A 100 -9.29 9.79 15.79
N PRO A 101 -10.48 9.65 16.41
CA PRO A 101 -10.70 9.75 17.85
C PRO A 101 -10.11 8.56 18.62
N ASP A 102 -9.82 8.73 19.89
CA ASP A 102 -9.36 7.69 20.82
C ASP A 102 -8.17 6.83 20.33
N ASN A 103 -7.24 7.45 19.55
CA ASN A 103 -6.09 6.79 18.93
C ASN A 103 -6.45 5.64 17.96
N THR A 104 -7.67 5.58 17.47
CA THR A 104 -8.14 4.48 16.58
C THR A 104 -7.46 4.46 15.22
N THR A 105 -6.89 5.57 14.80
CA THR A 105 -6.18 5.71 13.52
C THR A 105 -4.66 5.83 13.68
N TYR A 106 -4.11 5.46 14.85
CA TYR A 106 -2.67 5.50 15.08
C TYR A 106 -1.94 4.47 14.25
N SER A 107 -0.98 4.91 13.46
CA SER A 107 0.05 4.06 12.86
C SER A 107 1.35 4.13 13.65
N LEU A 108 2.25 3.18 13.39
CA LEU A 108 3.57 3.19 13.99
C LEU A 108 4.37 4.43 13.58
N SER A 109 4.29 4.84 12.30
CA SER A 109 4.92 6.07 11.80
C SER A 109 4.38 7.33 12.47
N TYR A 110 3.06 7.41 12.68
CA TYR A 110 2.45 8.53 13.39
C TYR A 110 2.86 8.55 14.87
N TYR A 111 2.98 7.38 15.52
CA TYR A 111 3.50 7.26 16.88
C TYR A 111 4.95 7.79 16.99
N ILE A 112 5.82 7.40 16.06
CA ILE A 112 7.21 7.87 16.00
C ILE A 112 7.25 9.38 15.91
N TYR A 113 6.50 9.96 14.98
CA TYR A 113 6.40 11.40 14.80
C TYR A 113 5.92 12.09 16.08
N LYS A 114 4.80 11.65 16.64
CA LYS A 114 4.19 12.30 17.82
C LYS A 114 5.10 12.22 19.04
N THR A 115 5.81 11.11 19.21
CA THR A 115 6.73 10.91 20.34
C THR A 115 8.02 11.69 20.18
N SER A 116 8.53 11.83 18.95
CA SER A 116 9.81 12.49 18.69
C SER A 116 9.70 13.98 18.41
N LEU A 117 8.62 14.45 17.75
CA LEU A 117 8.49 15.81 17.25
C LEU A 117 7.17 16.49 17.59
N GLY A 118 6.08 15.71 17.76
CA GLY A 118 4.71 16.22 17.84
C GLY A 118 4.16 16.44 19.25
N SER A 119 4.99 16.35 20.31
CA SER A 119 4.56 16.48 21.70
C SER A 119 5.36 17.53 22.45
N THR A 120 4.75 18.15 23.46
CA THR A 120 5.44 19.04 24.41
C THR A 120 6.47 18.31 25.29
N LYS A 121 6.33 16.99 25.45
CA LYS A 121 7.29 16.11 26.14
C LYS A 121 7.93 15.19 25.09
N LEU A 122 8.96 15.69 24.42
CA LEU A 122 9.72 14.93 23.44
C LEU A 122 10.44 13.75 24.09
N ASN A 123 10.31 12.56 23.49
CA ASN A 123 11.03 11.37 23.93
C ASN A 123 11.68 10.68 22.73
N PHE A 124 12.82 11.21 22.33
CA PHE A 124 13.59 10.68 21.20
C PHE A 124 13.99 9.21 21.38
N ALA A 125 14.25 8.77 22.60
CA ALA A 125 14.61 7.38 22.86
C ALA A 125 13.48 6.42 22.46
N ARG A 126 12.25 6.72 22.87
CA ARG A 126 11.06 5.91 22.49
C ARG A 126 10.76 5.99 21.00
N GLY A 127 10.86 7.18 20.40
CA GLY A 127 10.67 7.36 18.98
C GLY A 127 11.69 6.56 18.16
N ASN A 128 12.96 6.62 18.52
CA ASN A 128 14.02 5.86 17.85
C ASN A 128 13.85 4.35 18.02
N THR A 129 13.48 3.87 19.21
CA THR A 129 13.18 2.45 19.44
C THR A 129 12.04 1.97 18.52
N ALA A 130 10.96 2.72 18.45
CA ALA A 130 9.84 2.41 17.55
C ALA A 130 10.28 2.44 16.07
N GLY A 131 11.15 3.39 15.69
CA GLY A 131 11.73 3.46 14.34
C GLY A 131 12.56 2.23 13.98
N VAL A 132 13.38 1.74 14.89
CA VAL A 132 14.15 0.49 14.68
C VAL A 132 13.23 -0.70 14.51
N ILE A 133 12.18 -0.82 15.32
CA ILE A 133 11.18 -1.88 15.18
C ILE A 133 10.51 -1.79 13.81
N GLN A 134 10.09 -0.61 13.39
CA GLN A 134 9.47 -0.39 12.07
C GLN A 134 10.41 -0.76 10.93
N PHE A 135 11.68 -0.43 11.03
CA PHE A 135 12.70 -0.79 10.04
C PHE A 135 12.87 -2.30 9.92
N ILE A 136 12.98 -3.00 11.05
CA ILE A 136 13.08 -4.47 11.06
C ILE A 136 11.83 -5.11 10.45
N LEU A 137 10.63 -4.64 10.81
CA LEU A 137 9.37 -5.11 10.22
C LEU A 137 9.34 -4.89 8.70
N GLY A 138 9.80 -3.72 8.23
CA GLY A 138 9.90 -3.42 6.81
C GLY A 138 10.80 -4.41 6.07
N ILE A 139 12.01 -4.67 6.59
CA ILE A 139 12.92 -5.65 6.00
C ILE A 139 12.27 -7.03 5.93
N VAL A 140 11.66 -7.49 7.03
CA VAL A 140 11.02 -8.82 7.07
C VAL A 140 9.92 -8.93 6.00
N ILE A 141 9.05 -7.91 5.91
CA ILE A 141 7.96 -7.89 4.92
C ILE A 141 8.51 -7.92 3.50
N VAL A 142 9.50 -7.08 3.18
CA VAL A 142 10.13 -7.04 1.85
C VAL A 142 10.79 -8.38 1.52
N CYS A 143 11.50 -9.00 2.46
CA CYS A 143 12.11 -10.31 2.27
C CYS A 143 11.05 -11.40 2.00
N LEU A 144 9.95 -11.38 2.75
CA LEU A 144 8.86 -12.33 2.55
C LEU A 144 8.19 -12.18 1.18
N ILE A 145 7.90 -10.95 0.77
CA ILE A 145 7.31 -10.66 -0.54
C ILE A 145 8.27 -11.09 -1.65
N ASN A 146 9.55 -10.69 -1.57
CA ASN A 146 10.54 -11.06 -2.57
C ASN A 146 10.72 -12.58 -2.66
N ARG A 147 10.65 -13.29 -1.53
CA ARG A 147 10.71 -14.75 -1.53
C ARG A 147 9.48 -15.38 -2.20
N ALA A 148 8.29 -14.81 -1.99
CA ALA A 148 7.03 -15.32 -2.56
C ALA A 148 6.92 -15.08 -4.08
N PHE A 149 7.47 -13.95 -4.55
CA PHE A 149 7.38 -13.53 -5.95
C PHE A 149 8.67 -13.73 -6.75
N ARG A 150 9.69 -14.32 -6.13
CA ARG A 150 10.92 -14.67 -6.82
C ARG A 150 10.58 -15.66 -7.93
N SER A 151 10.64 -15.19 -9.18
CA SER A 151 10.65 -16.09 -10.32
C SER A 151 11.97 -16.87 -10.25
N ASP A 152 11.91 -18.19 -10.25
CA ASP A 152 13.07 -19.05 -10.52
C ASP A 152 13.49 -18.78 -11.98
N THR A 153 14.23 -17.71 -12.19
CA THR A 153 15.04 -17.49 -13.39
C THR A 153 16.38 -18.20 -13.17
N SER A 154 16.31 -19.49 -12.97
CA SER A 154 17.44 -20.39 -13.09
C SER A 154 17.01 -21.51 -14.03
N ASP A 155 17.16 -21.22 -15.35
CA ASP A 155 17.73 -22.16 -16.36
C ASP A 155 17.67 -21.48 -17.72
#